data_a4c9326b555f95ca02cd5f6da2079151
#
_entry.id   a4c9326b555f95ca02cd5f6da2079151
#
_cell.length_a   1.000
_cell.length_b   1.000
_cell.length_c   1.000
_cell.angle_alpha   90.00
_cell.angle_beta   90.00
_cell.angle_gamma   90.00
#
_symmetry.space_group_name_H-M   'P 1'
#
loop_
_entity.id
_entity.type
_entity.pdbx_description
1 polymer ?
#
loop_
_entity_poly.entity_id
_entity_poly.type
_entity_poly.pdbx_seq_one_letter_code
_entity_poly.pdbx_strand_id
1 'polypeptide(L)'
;YPNHNVVDLRGNVNKRLQKLKDNDWNGAIFAEAGLDRINLKPQNYVTLDWMIPAPAQGAMVVVVMENDAFTFDAISKLNHKDTEICTEIEREFLKTLEGGCTAPIGAFAQVFENQIRFEGLLCSLDGKDKIHIEKVISVDNYKGFGKLCGEEVLQNGGIEIMAQIRKDLKK
;
A
#
# COMPACT_ATOMS: atom_id res chain seq x y z
N TYR A 1 15.97 11.22 -2.97
CA TYR A 1 16.29 12.14 -4.10
C TYR A 1 16.21 13.60 -3.66
N PRO A 2 17.23 14.12 -2.92
CA PRO A 2 17.14 15.44 -2.28
C PRO A 2 17.09 16.61 -3.29
N ASN A 3 17.46 16.37 -4.53
CA ASN A 3 17.50 17.40 -5.59
C ASN A 3 16.24 17.38 -6.49
N HIS A 4 15.24 16.57 -6.17
CA HIS A 4 14.00 16.51 -6.95
C HIS A 4 12.96 17.47 -6.35
N ASN A 5 12.30 18.20 -7.22
CA ASN A 5 11.15 19.01 -6.84
C ASN A 5 9.87 18.18 -7.06
N VAL A 6 9.20 17.83 -5.97
CA VAL A 6 7.96 17.05 -6.02
C VAL A 6 6.77 18.00 -5.99
N VAL A 7 5.87 17.84 -6.96
CA VAL A 7 4.65 18.66 -7.09
C VAL A 7 3.40 17.79 -7.06
N ASP A 8 2.28 18.38 -6.64
CA ASP A 8 0.99 17.70 -6.58
C ASP A 8 0.46 17.35 -7.97
N LEU A 9 0.13 16.08 -8.17
CA LEU A 9 -0.48 15.58 -9.40
C LEU A 9 -1.89 15.04 -9.12
N ARG A 10 -2.92 15.88 -9.24
CA ARG A 10 -4.32 15.55 -9.00
C ARG A 10 -5.13 15.42 -10.29
N GLY A 11 -6.17 14.61 -10.24
CA GLY A 11 -7.09 14.33 -11.34
C GLY A 11 -7.21 12.83 -11.61
N ASN A 12 -8.05 12.44 -12.56
CA ASN A 12 -8.09 11.08 -13.09
C ASN A 12 -6.85 10.79 -13.94
N VAL A 13 -6.65 9.51 -14.30
CA VAL A 13 -5.45 9.07 -15.03
C VAL A 13 -5.24 9.88 -16.31
N ASN A 14 -6.29 10.11 -17.11
CA ASN A 14 -6.20 10.87 -18.37
C ASN A 14 -5.72 12.30 -18.12
N LYS A 15 -6.30 12.99 -17.12
CA LYS A 15 -5.90 14.36 -16.78
C LYS A 15 -4.47 14.41 -16.24
N ARG A 16 -4.03 13.40 -15.48
CA ARG A 16 -2.64 13.32 -14.99
C ARG A 16 -1.66 13.10 -16.13
N LEU A 17 -1.97 12.21 -17.08
CA LEU A 17 -1.15 12.00 -18.28
C LEU A 17 -1.08 13.26 -19.15
N GLN A 18 -2.21 13.98 -19.29
CA GLN A 18 -2.23 15.24 -20.01
C GLN A 18 -1.34 16.28 -19.33
N LYS A 19 -1.45 16.44 -18.00
CA LYS A 19 -0.58 17.36 -17.26
C LYS A 19 0.90 17.04 -17.43
N LEU A 20 1.28 15.74 -17.45
CA LEU A 20 2.66 15.35 -17.69
C LEU A 20 3.16 15.78 -19.07
N LYS A 21 2.28 15.80 -20.09
CA LYS A 21 2.61 16.28 -21.44
C LYS A 21 2.67 17.80 -21.54
N ASP A 22 1.80 18.49 -20.81
CA ASP A 22 1.62 19.95 -20.89
C ASP A 22 2.63 20.73 -20.05
N ASN A 23 3.34 20.07 -19.15
CA ASN A 23 4.32 20.68 -18.26
C ASN A 23 5.71 20.10 -18.53
N ASP A 24 6.73 20.89 -18.24
CA ASP A 24 8.14 20.47 -18.33
C ASP A 24 8.53 19.66 -17.06
N TRP A 25 7.87 18.52 -16.88
CA TRP A 25 8.12 17.59 -15.77
C TRP A 25 8.92 16.38 -16.25
N ASN A 26 9.89 15.98 -15.45
CA ASN A 26 10.73 14.84 -15.78
C ASN A 26 10.00 13.50 -15.71
N GLY A 27 8.92 13.41 -14.91
CA GLY A 27 8.13 12.19 -14.77
C GLY A 27 6.96 12.33 -13.82
N ALA A 28 6.14 11.30 -13.74
CA ALA A 28 5.03 11.19 -12.80
C ALA A 28 4.84 9.74 -12.38
N ILE A 29 4.45 9.53 -11.12
CA ILE A 29 4.21 8.19 -10.57
C ILE A 29 2.74 7.83 -10.77
N PHE A 30 2.51 6.63 -11.30
CA PHE A 30 1.20 6.05 -11.53
C PHE A 30 1.13 4.63 -10.99
N ALA A 31 -0.07 4.18 -10.63
CA ALA A 31 -0.34 2.76 -10.43
C ALA A 31 -0.41 2.06 -11.81
N GLU A 32 0.44 1.08 -12.04
CA GLU A 32 0.55 0.36 -13.32
C GLU A 32 -0.79 -0.24 -13.76
N ALA A 33 -1.47 -0.94 -12.86
CA ALA A 33 -2.78 -1.54 -13.12
C ALA A 33 -3.84 -0.51 -13.59
N GLY A 34 -3.74 0.75 -13.13
CA GLY A 34 -4.61 1.82 -13.58
C GLY A 34 -4.38 2.22 -15.03
N LEU A 35 -3.12 2.20 -15.48
CA LEU A 35 -2.73 2.50 -16.86
C LEU A 35 -3.08 1.34 -17.82
N ASP A 36 -2.83 0.10 -17.39
CA ASP A 36 -3.13 -1.10 -18.16
C ASP A 36 -4.63 -1.24 -18.42
N ARG A 37 -5.46 -0.99 -17.39
CA ARG A 37 -6.93 -1.09 -17.50
C ARG A 37 -7.53 -0.18 -18.59
N ILE A 38 -6.92 0.95 -18.84
CA ILE A 38 -7.39 1.92 -19.84
C ILE A 38 -6.54 1.93 -21.11
N ASN A 39 -5.62 0.97 -21.27
CA ASN A 39 -4.68 0.86 -22.38
C ASN A 39 -3.88 2.16 -22.67
N LEU A 40 -3.48 2.87 -21.62
CA LEU A 40 -2.71 4.11 -21.73
C LEU A 40 -1.32 4.01 -21.09
N LYS A 41 -0.80 2.80 -20.90
CA LYS A 41 0.57 2.61 -20.43
C LYS A 41 1.55 3.13 -21.48
N PRO A 42 2.40 4.13 -21.15
CA PRO A 42 3.37 4.66 -22.09
C PRO A 42 4.45 3.63 -22.41
N GLN A 43 5.13 3.78 -23.52
CA GLN A 43 6.27 2.91 -23.88
C GLN A 43 7.50 3.16 -22.99
N ASN A 44 7.70 4.41 -22.58
CA ASN A 44 8.79 4.81 -21.70
C ASN A 44 8.30 4.90 -20.26
N TYR A 45 8.57 3.86 -19.47
CA TYR A 45 8.30 3.84 -18.04
C TYR A 45 9.37 3.04 -17.32
N VAL A 46 9.47 3.28 -16.02
CA VAL A 46 10.32 2.51 -15.09
C VAL A 46 9.42 1.95 -14.00
N THR A 47 9.48 0.65 -13.78
CA THR A 47 8.81 0.02 -12.65
C THR A 47 9.59 0.35 -11.38
N LEU A 48 8.87 0.80 -10.33
CA LEU A 48 9.45 1.11 -9.03
C LEU A 48 9.33 -0.14 -8.13
N ASP A 49 10.09 -1.18 -8.45
CA ASP A 49 10.08 -2.48 -7.78
C ASP A 49 10.68 -2.45 -6.36
N TRP A 50 11.44 -1.39 -6.04
CA TRP A 50 12.01 -1.13 -4.71
C TRP A 50 11.06 -0.37 -3.78
N MET A 51 9.94 0.16 -4.29
CA MET A 51 8.98 0.95 -3.52
C MET A 51 7.89 0.06 -2.94
N ILE A 52 7.84 -0.05 -1.62
CA ILE A 52 6.77 -0.80 -0.94
C ILE A 52 5.46 -0.02 -1.11
N PRO A 53 4.41 -0.64 -1.69
CA PRO A 53 3.14 0.03 -1.94
C PRO A 53 2.36 0.30 -0.66
N ALA A 54 1.33 1.13 -0.77
CA ALA A 54 0.35 1.27 0.31
C ALA A 54 -0.37 -0.06 0.57
N PRO A 55 -0.75 -0.36 1.83
CA PRO A 55 -1.43 -1.60 2.19
C PRO A 55 -2.68 -1.85 1.34
N ALA A 56 -2.83 -3.06 0.84
CA ALA A 56 -3.89 -3.52 -0.06
C ALA A 56 -3.98 -2.75 -1.40
N GLN A 57 -2.91 -2.08 -1.81
CA GLN A 57 -2.84 -1.37 -3.08
C GLN A 57 -3.02 -2.34 -4.26
N GLY A 58 -3.99 -2.06 -5.12
CA GLY A 58 -4.28 -2.86 -6.30
C GLY A 58 -5.21 -4.06 -6.06
N ALA A 59 -5.50 -4.45 -4.82
CA ALA A 59 -6.47 -5.47 -4.53
C ALA A 59 -7.90 -4.96 -4.83
N MET A 60 -8.67 -5.75 -5.56
CA MET A 60 -10.09 -5.47 -5.80
C MET A 60 -10.93 -6.08 -4.69
N VAL A 61 -11.90 -5.34 -4.18
CA VAL A 61 -12.86 -5.81 -3.20
C VAL A 61 -14.27 -5.70 -3.75
N VAL A 62 -15.08 -6.73 -3.53
CA VAL A 62 -16.52 -6.72 -3.80
C VAL A 62 -17.23 -6.71 -2.45
N VAL A 63 -18.14 -5.76 -2.28
CA VAL A 63 -18.95 -5.64 -1.06
C VAL A 63 -20.40 -5.98 -1.35
N VAL A 64 -21.06 -6.62 -0.38
CA VAL A 64 -22.48 -6.96 -0.43
C VAL A 64 -23.16 -6.50 0.85
N MET A 65 -24.48 -6.40 0.82
CA MET A 65 -25.24 -6.15 2.04
C MET A 65 -25.12 -7.34 3.00
N GLU A 66 -25.02 -7.05 4.28
CA GLU A 66 -24.79 -8.07 5.33
C GLU A 66 -25.82 -9.21 5.32
N ASN A 67 -27.07 -8.90 4.95
CA ASN A 67 -28.18 -9.87 4.93
C ASN A 67 -28.43 -10.47 3.54
N ASP A 68 -27.60 -10.22 2.54
CA ASP A 68 -27.74 -10.74 1.18
C ASP A 68 -26.90 -12.01 0.98
N ALA A 69 -27.37 -13.11 1.56
CA ALA A 69 -26.71 -14.41 1.46
C ALA A 69 -26.61 -14.91 0.00
N PHE A 70 -27.61 -14.64 -0.83
CA PHE A 70 -27.61 -15.06 -2.24
C PHE A 70 -26.44 -14.42 -3.02
N THR A 71 -26.29 -13.10 -2.90
CA THR A 71 -25.20 -12.39 -3.58
C THR A 71 -23.87 -12.79 -2.99
N PHE A 72 -23.78 -12.94 -1.65
CA PHE A 72 -22.54 -13.39 -0.98
C PHE A 72 -22.07 -14.74 -1.52
N ASP A 73 -22.97 -15.74 -1.60
CA ASP A 73 -22.63 -17.07 -2.11
C ASP A 73 -22.18 -17.02 -3.58
N ALA A 74 -22.81 -16.18 -4.39
CA ALA A 74 -22.45 -16.03 -5.79
C ALA A 74 -21.03 -15.46 -5.97
N ILE A 75 -20.68 -14.41 -5.21
CA ILE A 75 -19.38 -13.72 -5.33
C ILE A 75 -18.24 -14.43 -4.57
N SER A 76 -18.56 -15.24 -3.55
CA SER A 76 -17.54 -15.95 -2.77
C SER A 76 -16.62 -16.83 -3.64
N LYS A 77 -17.15 -17.31 -4.77
CA LYS A 77 -16.38 -18.09 -5.77
C LYS A 77 -15.31 -17.30 -6.50
N LEU A 78 -15.36 -15.96 -6.44
CA LEU A 78 -14.37 -15.06 -7.03
C LEU A 78 -13.22 -14.78 -6.07
N ASN A 79 -13.32 -15.24 -4.82
CA ASN A 79 -12.28 -15.00 -3.83
C ASN A 79 -10.98 -15.68 -4.20
N HIS A 80 -9.88 -14.92 -4.17
CA HIS A 80 -8.52 -15.41 -4.36
C HIS A 80 -7.85 -15.51 -3.00
N LYS A 81 -7.68 -16.73 -2.50
CA LYS A 81 -7.24 -16.99 -1.13
C LYS A 81 -5.91 -16.33 -0.75
N ASP A 82 -4.93 -16.39 -1.64
CA ASP A 82 -3.62 -15.79 -1.36
C ASP A 82 -3.70 -14.27 -1.26
N THR A 83 -4.51 -13.63 -2.11
CA THR A 83 -4.75 -12.17 -2.01
C THR A 83 -5.48 -11.81 -0.73
N GLU A 84 -6.47 -12.61 -0.31
CA GLU A 84 -7.16 -12.42 0.96
C GLU A 84 -6.18 -12.44 2.14
N ILE A 85 -5.32 -13.46 2.21
CA ILE A 85 -4.30 -13.60 3.26
C ILE A 85 -3.33 -12.40 3.25
N CYS A 86 -2.79 -12.07 2.07
CA CYS A 86 -1.87 -10.95 1.93
C CYS A 86 -2.48 -9.63 2.38
N THR A 87 -3.68 -9.31 1.90
CA THR A 87 -4.35 -8.06 2.24
C THR A 87 -4.81 -8.01 3.69
N GLU A 88 -5.15 -9.16 4.31
CA GLU A 88 -5.43 -9.23 5.74
C GLU A 88 -4.21 -8.81 6.56
N ILE A 89 -3.02 -9.38 6.27
CA ILE A 89 -1.76 -9.03 6.93
C ILE A 89 -1.43 -7.54 6.77
N GLU A 90 -1.49 -7.03 5.54
CA GLU A 90 -1.18 -5.65 5.23
C GLU A 90 -2.12 -4.67 5.95
N ARG A 91 -3.40 -4.98 6.02
CA ARG A 91 -4.41 -4.17 6.73
C ARG A 91 -4.29 -4.26 8.24
N GLU A 92 -3.95 -5.41 8.81
CA GLU A 92 -3.63 -5.54 10.23
C GLU A 92 -2.43 -4.66 10.60
N PHE A 93 -1.38 -4.67 9.79
CA PHE A 93 -0.21 -3.82 9.97
C PHE A 93 -0.58 -2.34 9.96
N LEU A 94 -1.31 -1.88 8.93
CA LEU A 94 -1.79 -0.50 8.84
C LEU A 94 -2.64 -0.09 10.05
N LYS A 95 -3.58 -0.96 10.44
CA LYS A 95 -4.47 -0.73 11.59
C LYS A 95 -3.70 -0.62 12.90
N THR A 96 -2.69 -1.44 13.09
CA THR A 96 -1.85 -1.45 14.31
C THR A 96 -1.04 -0.16 14.43
N LEU A 97 -0.53 0.37 13.33
CA LEU A 97 0.14 1.67 13.29
C LEU A 97 -0.84 2.85 13.40
N GLU A 98 -2.17 2.60 13.45
CA GLU A 98 -3.21 3.63 13.44
C GLU A 98 -3.02 4.62 12.27
N GLY A 99 -2.48 4.13 11.17
CA GLY A 99 -2.22 4.92 9.98
C GLY A 99 -3.51 5.29 9.27
N GLY A 100 -3.75 6.59 9.11
CA GLY A 100 -4.74 7.11 8.18
C GLY A 100 -4.18 7.17 6.76
N CYS A 101 -5.00 7.62 5.80
CA CYS A 101 -4.63 7.75 4.39
C CYS A 101 -3.43 8.69 4.12
N THR A 102 -2.99 9.45 5.12
CA THR A 102 -1.93 10.47 5.01
C THR A 102 -0.62 10.05 5.64
N ALA A 103 -0.59 8.99 6.44
CA ALA A 103 0.66 8.49 7.02
C ALA A 103 1.46 7.71 5.95
N PRO A 104 2.78 7.96 5.81
CA PRO A 104 3.62 7.25 4.85
C PRO A 104 3.93 5.83 5.33
N ILE A 105 2.96 4.95 5.21
CA ILE A 105 3.04 3.53 5.57
C ILE A 105 2.96 2.71 4.30
N GLY A 106 3.96 1.85 4.09
CA GLY A 106 3.99 0.82 3.08
C GLY A 106 3.81 -0.56 3.70
N ALA A 107 3.08 -1.45 3.02
CA ALA A 107 3.02 -2.86 3.39
C ALA A 107 2.77 -3.71 2.15
N PHE A 108 3.53 -4.77 2.02
CA PHE A 108 3.41 -5.71 0.93
C PHE A 108 3.62 -7.13 1.44
N ALA A 109 2.62 -7.97 1.23
CA ALA A 109 2.68 -9.39 1.51
C ALA A 109 2.57 -10.19 0.21
N GLN A 110 3.31 -11.27 0.10
CA GLN A 110 3.26 -12.18 -1.04
C GLN A 110 3.35 -13.62 -0.58
N VAL A 111 2.41 -14.45 -1.04
CA VAL A 111 2.48 -15.91 -0.87
C VAL A 111 3.41 -16.47 -1.93
N PHE A 112 4.38 -17.25 -1.48
CA PHE A 112 5.30 -17.99 -2.32
C PHE A 112 5.42 -19.41 -1.77
N GLU A 113 5.02 -20.40 -2.55
CA GLU A 113 4.88 -21.79 -2.09
C GLU A 113 3.97 -21.87 -0.85
N ASN A 114 4.49 -22.37 0.29
CA ASN A 114 3.77 -22.43 1.57
C ASN A 114 4.27 -21.37 2.57
N GLN A 115 4.87 -20.29 2.08
CA GLN A 115 5.41 -19.20 2.89
C GLN A 115 4.81 -17.88 2.48
N ILE A 116 4.82 -16.93 3.41
CA ILE A 116 4.47 -15.52 3.18
C ILE A 116 5.72 -14.70 3.46
N ARG A 117 6.17 -13.95 2.45
CA ARG A 117 7.11 -12.85 2.63
C ARG A 117 6.31 -11.57 2.86
N PHE A 118 6.66 -10.85 3.89
CA PHE A 118 6.05 -9.58 4.24
C PHE A 118 7.12 -8.50 4.38
N GLU A 119 6.87 -7.34 3.78
CA GLU A 119 7.64 -6.13 3.94
C GLU A 119 6.75 -5.02 4.48
N GLY A 120 7.18 -4.38 5.56
CA GLY A 120 6.50 -3.26 6.19
C GLY A 120 7.41 -2.05 6.34
N LEU A 121 6.89 -0.87 6.08
CA LEU A 121 7.63 0.39 6.12
C LEU A 121 6.78 1.48 6.80
N LEU A 122 7.41 2.21 7.72
CA LEU A 122 6.91 3.47 8.25
C LEU A 122 7.96 4.56 8.01
N CYS A 123 7.57 5.69 7.42
CA CYS A 123 8.43 6.85 7.23
C CYS A 123 7.87 8.08 7.94
N SER A 124 8.75 9.03 8.29
CA SER A 124 8.36 10.41 8.61
C SER A 124 7.84 11.13 7.36
N LEU A 125 7.08 12.24 7.52
CA LEU A 125 6.53 12.99 6.39
C LEU A 125 7.62 13.58 5.47
N ASP A 126 8.80 13.85 6.00
CA ASP A 126 9.95 14.33 5.23
C ASP A 126 10.87 13.20 4.71
N GLY A 127 10.54 11.95 5.03
CA GLY A 127 11.24 10.74 4.60
C GLY A 127 12.63 10.52 5.21
N LYS A 128 13.02 11.29 6.24
CA LYS A 128 14.34 11.15 6.87
C LYS A 128 14.40 9.98 7.83
N ASP A 129 13.35 9.82 8.63
CA ASP A 129 13.24 8.71 9.56
C ASP A 129 12.42 7.60 8.91
N LYS A 130 12.92 6.38 8.98
CA LYS A 130 12.23 5.20 8.45
C LYS A 130 12.49 3.97 9.31
N ILE A 131 11.46 3.16 9.47
CA ILE A 131 11.55 1.83 10.06
C ILE A 131 11.06 0.84 9.03
N HIS A 132 11.91 -0.08 8.66
CA HIS A 132 11.63 -1.13 7.68
C HIS A 132 11.77 -2.49 8.34
N ILE A 133 10.82 -3.35 8.09
CA ILE A 133 10.85 -4.75 8.52
C ILE A 133 10.62 -5.67 7.34
N GLU A 134 11.29 -6.80 7.34
CA GLU A 134 11.10 -7.90 6.41
C GLU A 134 11.01 -9.20 7.19
N LYS A 135 9.99 -10.00 6.92
CA LYS A 135 9.71 -11.25 7.63
C LYS A 135 9.23 -12.33 6.66
N VAL A 136 9.52 -13.57 7.01
CA VAL A 136 9.00 -14.75 6.31
C VAL A 136 8.36 -15.67 7.33
N ILE A 137 7.14 -16.14 7.05
CA ILE A 137 6.44 -17.12 7.89
C ILE A 137 5.76 -18.18 7.04
N SER A 138 5.35 -19.30 7.66
CA SER A 138 4.44 -20.26 7.02
C SER A 138 3.05 -19.64 6.82
N VAL A 139 2.38 -20.00 5.72
CA VAL A 139 0.99 -19.64 5.45
C VAL A 139 0.06 -20.07 6.59
N ASP A 140 0.34 -21.19 7.27
CA ASP A 140 -0.48 -21.67 8.39
C ASP A 140 -0.50 -20.71 9.61
N ASN A 141 0.47 -19.80 9.70
CA ASN A 141 0.68 -18.91 10.85
C ASN A 141 0.32 -17.45 10.56
N TYR A 142 -0.43 -17.17 9.49
CA TYR A 142 -0.64 -15.78 9.06
C TYR A 142 -1.55 -14.95 9.98
N LYS A 143 -2.45 -15.59 10.73
CA LYS A 143 -3.42 -14.89 11.58
C LYS A 143 -2.73 -14.04 12.66
N GLY A 144 -3.07 -12.74 12.68
CA GLY A 144 -2.48 -11.79 13.62
C GLY A 144 -1.02 -11.40 13.31
N PHE A 145 -0.43 -11.92 12.23
CA PHE A 145 0.96 -11.65 11.89
C PHE A 145 1.19 -10.20 11.52
N GLY A 146 0.29 -9.58 10.76
CA GLY A 146 0.37 -8.16 10.44
C GLY A 146 0.36 -7.26 11.69
N LYS A 147 -0.44 -7.64 12.69
CA LYS A 147 -0.47 -6.97 13.99
C LYS A 147 0.88 -7.06 14.71
N LEU A 148 1.46 -8.26 14.80
CA LEU A 148 2.78 -8.46 15.44
C LEU A 148 3.87 -7.62 14.76
N CYS A 149 3.86 -7.57 13.44
CA CYS A 149 4.78 -6.73 12.66
C CYS A 149 4.58 -5.23 12.96
N GLY A 150 3.33 -4.77 13.07
CA GLY A 150 3.03 -3.39 13.46
C GLY A 150 3.49 -3.04 14.86
N GLU A 151 3.27 -3.92 15.83
CA GLU A 151 3.74 -3.76 17.21
C GLU A 151 5.27 -3.66 17.27
N GLU A 152 5.99 -4.48 16.52
CA GLU A 152 7.45 -4.41 16.42
C GLU A 152 7.91 -3.06 15.85
N VAL A 153 7.27 -2.55 14.79
CA VAL A 153 7.58 -1.22 14.24
C VAL A 153 7.35 -0.13 15.28
N LEU A 154 6.25 -0.20 16.03
CA LEU A 154 5.96 0.77 17.09
C LEU A 154 7.04 0.76 18.18
N GLN A 155 7.49 -0.43 18.60
CA GLN A 155 8.53 -0.59 19.62
C GLN A 155 9.90 -0.10 19.15
N ASN A 156 10.18 -0.16 17.86
CA ASN A 156 11.44 0.26 17.26
C ASN A 156 11.50 1.77 16.92
N GLY A 157 10.68 2.60 17.57
CA GLY A 157 10.65 4.05 17.36
C GLY A 157 9.46 4.54 16.50
N GLY A 158 8.57 3.64 16.09
CA GLY A 158 7.39 3.99 15.32
C GLY A 158 6.39 4.87 16.09
N ILE A 159 6.36 4.75 17.43
CA ILE A 159 5.49 5.58 18.29
C ILE A 159 5.85 7.07 18.11
N GLU A 160 7.12 7.41 18.12
CA GLU A 160 7.62 8.78 17.99
C GLU A 160 7.33 9.34 16.60
N ILE A 161 7.59 8.55 15.54
CA ILE A 161 7.30 8.93 14.15
C ILE A 161 5.79 9.18 13.99
N MET A 162 4.94 8.28 14.45
CA MET A 162 3.49 8.43 14.37
C MET A 162 2.96 9.61 15.18
N ALA A 163 3.53 9.88 16.36
CA ALA A 163 3.18 11.05 17.16
C ALA A 163 3.51 12.35 16.43
N GLN A 164 4.68 12.43 15.78
CA GLN A 164 5.08 13.58 14.99
C GLN A 164 4.17 13.77 13.76
N ILE A 165 3.87 12.72 13.01
CA ILE A 165 2.94 12.75 11.87
C ILE A 165 1.57 13.32 12.29
N ARG A 166 1.00 12.83 13.39
CA ARG A 166 -0.30 13.32 13.89
C ARG A 166 -0.27 14.79 14.27
N LYS A 167 0.85 15.28 14.81
CA LYS A 167 1.05 16.68 15.17
C LYS A 167 1.12 17.58 13.92
N ASP A 168 1.80 17.13 12.89
CA ASP A 168 2.01 17.90 11.67
C ASP A 168 0.77 17.94 10.76
N LEU A 169 -0.03 16.87 10.76
CA LEU A 169 -1.30 16.80 10.02
C LEU A 169 -2.46 17.57 10.67
N LYS A 170 -2.33 18.01 11.94
CA LYS A 170 -3.33 18.84 12.62
C LYS A 170 -3.13 20.35 12.41
N LYS A 171 -2.04 20.74 11.79
CA LYS A 171 -1.74 22.12 11.40
C LYS A 171 -2.34 22.44 10.03
#